data_2a502012f3d4621139fb0651d229957c
#
_entry.id   2a502012f3d4621139fb0651d229957c
#
_cell.length_a   1.000
_cell.length_b   1.000
_cell.length_c   1.000
_cell.angle_alpha   90.00
_cell.angle_beta   90.00
_cell.angle_gamma   90.00
#
_symmetry.space_group_name_H-M   'P 1'
#
loop_
_entity.id
_entity.type
_entity.pdbx_description
1 polymer ?
#
loop_
_entity_poly.entity_id
_entity_poly.type
_entity_poly.pdbx_seq_one_letter_code
_entity_poly.pdbx_strand_id
1 'polypeptide(L)'
;MQQEMKIVKPNIKQGKRSTVSKYMETNRICLFNEVCCLCDTDIKAEIDEIIWQMTHGSQIVPLKIEDLQYLYEENVIEKRRFCSFADNKDERMESVVREMKKHEPVDKNSYEHVLILIQTSKDHPLMMSELQGLNDVIEGFSPKAEIRWGLGTNVDLWNRLFIMLVCSKK
;
A
#
# COMPACT_ATOMS: atom_id res chain seq x y z
N MET A 1 15.27 -18.11 -19.95
CA MET A 1 16.15 -17.31 -19.06
C MET A 1 15.35 -16.97 -17.80
N GLN A 2 15.62 -17.68 -16.73
CA GLN A 2 15.06 -17.35 -15.43
C GLN A 2 15.82 -16.14 -14.89
N GLN A 3 15.17 -14.97 -14.86
CA GLN A 3 15.69 -13.87 -14.09
C GLN A 3 15.43 -14.16 -12.61
N GLU A 4 16.49 -14.40 -11.89
CA GLU A 4 16.44 -14.47 -10.43
C GLU A 4 15.85 -13.17 -9.86
N MET A 5 14.68 -13.28 -9.27
CA MET A 5 14.11 -12.20 -8.48
C MET A 5 15.00 -12.00 -7.25
N LYS A 6 15.85 -10.99 -7.28
CA LYS A 6 16.54 -10.54 -6.07
C LYS A 6 15.50 -9.92 -5.15
N ILE A 7 15.16 -10.64 -4.09
CA ILE A 7 14.41 -10.08 -2.96
C ILE A 7 15.33 -9.07 -2.28
N VAL A 8 15.16 -7.81 -2.61
CA VAL A 8 15.89 -6.74 -1.91
C VAL A 8 15.11 -6.44 -0.64
N LYS A 9 15.68 -6.78 0.51
CA LYS A 9 15.10 -6.38 1.81
C LYS A 9 15.06 -4.86 1.88
N PRO A 10 13.91 -4.26 2.26
CA PRO A 10 13.82 -2.82 2.37
C PRO A 10 14.81 -2.33 3.42
N ASN A 11 15.69 -1.44 3.02
CA ASN A 11 16.62 -0.81 3.92
C ASN A 11 15.92 0.42 4.51
N ILE A 12 15.28 0.24 5.66
CA ILE A 12 14.60 1.32 6.37
C ILE A 12 15.68 2.19 7.00
N LYS A 13 16.11 3.21 6.28
CA LYS A 13 16.85 4.32 6.87
C LYS A 13 15.86 5.45 7.09
N GLN A 14 15.72 5.89 8.34
CA GLN A 14 15.04 7.15 8.65
C GLN A 14 15.60 8.24 7.74
N GLY A 15 14.71 8.92 7.02
CA GLY A 15 15.06 10.07 6.21
C GLY A 15 15.49 9.78 4.77
N LYS A 16 15.38 8.55 4.25
CA LYS A 16 15.68 8.27 2.84
C LYS A 16 14.64 7.35 2.24
N ARG A 17 14.13 7.73 1.08
CA ARG A 17 13.34 6.86 0.23
C ARG A 17 14.14 5.57 -0.03
N SER A 18 13.54 4.44 0.22
CA SER A 18 14.12 3.18 -0.20
C SER A 18 14.25 3.19 -1.73
N THR A 19 15.47 3.09 -2.24
CA THR A 19 15.77 3.07 -3.68
C THR A 19 15.32 1.78 -4.38
N VAL A 20 14.62 0.93 -3.69
CA VAL A 20 14.14 -0.36 -4.22
C VAL A 20 13.18 -0.19 -5.40
N SER A 21 12.50 0.95 -5.50
CA SER A 21 11.53 1.21 -6.56
C SER A 21 12.16 1.34 -7.96
N LYS A 22 13.43 1.68 -8.05
CA LYS A 22 14.11 1.95 -9.33
C LYS A 22 14.33 0.74 -10.23
N TYR A 23 14.24 -0.46 -9.68
CA TYR A 23 14.47 -1.70 -10.43
C TYR A 23 13.21 -2.29 -11.08
N MET A 24 12.06 -1.69 -10.83
CA MET A 24 10.77 -2.22 -11.28
C MET A 24 10.03 -1.27 -12.23
N GLU A 25 10.72 -0.29 -12.81
CA GLU A 25 10.16 0.64 -13.80
C GLU A 25 9.78 0.01 -15.14
N THR A 26 9.88 -1.28 -15.28
CA THR A 26 9.30 -1.97 -16.42
C THR A 26 7.84 -2.27 -16.12
N ASN A 27 6.94 -1.35 -16.42
CA ASN A 27 5.49 -1.51 -16.65
C ASN A 27 4.74 -2.56 -15.81
N ARG A 28 5.27 -2.98 -14.67
CA ARG A 28 4.69 -4.03 -13.85
C ARG A 28 4.64 -3.56 -12.40
N ILE A 29 3.49 -3.73 -11.84
CA ILE A 29 3.15 -3.53 -10.46
C ILE A 29 4.17 -4.15 -9.54
N CYS A 30 4.35 -3.51 -8.40
CA CYS A 30 5.21 -3.99 -7.33
C CYS A 30 5.08 -5.49 -7.14
N LEU A 31 6.10 -6.20 -7.55
CA LEU A 31 6.29 -7.62 -7.24
C LEU A 31 7.03 -7.78 -5.91
N PHE A 32 7.24 -6.71 -5.17
CA PHE A 32 7.95 -6.69 -3.90
C PHE A 32 7.22 -5.81 -2.89
N ASN A 33 7.48 -6.07 -1.64
CA ASN A 33 6.96 -5.27 -0.55
C ASN A 33 7.85 -4.05 -0.33
N GLU A 34 7.24 -2.90 -0.14
CA GLU A 34 7.93 -1.65 0.11
C GLU A 34 7.38 -1.02 1.39
N VAL A 35 8.31 -0.58 2.24
CA VAL A 35 8.02 0.27 3.38
C VAL A 35 8.88 1.52 3.26
N CYS A 36 8.27 2.68 3.24
CA CYS A 36 8.94 3.96 3.10
C CYS A 36 8.38 4.98 4.09
N CYS A 37 9.28 5.61 4.82
CA CYS A 37 8.96 6.74 5.69
C CYS A 37 9.37 8.02 4.98
N LEU A 38 8.44 8.94 4.81
CA LEU A 38 8.68 10.22 4.14
C LEU A 38 9.14 11.25 5.18
N CYS A 39 10.40 11.57 5.20
CA CYS A 39 10.96 12.50 6.16
C CYS A 39 12.03 13.44 5.60
N ASP A 40 12.17 13.55 4.28
CA ASP A 40 13.18 14.39 3.65
C ASP A 40 12.68 15.32 2.55
N THR A 41 13.60 16.08 2.01
CA THR A 41 13.54 17.33 1.26
C THR A 41 12.57 17.41 0.08
N ASP A 42 11.93 16.34 -0.34
CA ASP A 42 10.94 16.37 -1.43
C ASP A 42 9.61 15.70 -1.05
N ILE A 43 9.21 15.91 0.20
CA ILE A 43 7.94 15.42 0.76
C ILE A 43 6.77 15.74 -0.17
N LYS A 44 6.74 16.92 -0.76
CA LYS A 44 5.63 17.32 -1.63
C LYS A 44 5.50 16.43 -2.86
N ALA A 45 6.59 16.15 -3.55
CA ALA A 45 6.58 15.28 -4.71
C ALA A 45 6.17 13.84 -4.36
N GLU A 46 6.59 13.34 -3.20
CA GLU A 46 6.17 12.03 -2.70
C GLU A 46 4.68 12.00 -2.34
N ILE A 47 4.14 13.06 -1.75
CA ILE A 47 2.71 13.19 -1.48
C ILE A 47 1.93 13.27 -2.79
N ASP A 48 2.39 14.05 -3.77
CA ASP A 48 1.79 14.13 -5.09
C ASP A 48 1.73 12.73 -5.76
N GLU A 49 2.80 11.96 -5.64
CA GLU A 49 2.85 10.56 -6.14
C GLU A 49 1.83 9.66 -5.42
N ILE A 50 1.74 9.76 -4.09
CA ILE A 50 0.75 8.99 -3.30
C ILE A 50 -0.67 9.33 -3.75
N ILE A 51 -1.00 10.61 -3.83
CA ILE A 51 -2.32 11.07 -4.25
C ILE A 51 -2.62 10.58 -5.66
N TRP A 52 -1.67 10.69 -6.57
CA TRP A 52 -1.83 10.19 -7.93
C TRP A 52 -2.08 8.69 -7.96
N GLN A 53 -1.29 7.88 -7.26
CA GLN A 53 -1.45 6.43 -7.21
C GLN A 53 -2.80 6.02 -6.60
N MET A 54 -3.28 6.74 -5.59
CA MET A 54 -4.53 6.43 -4.91
C MET A 54 -5.79 6.87 -5.67
N THR A 55 -5.67 7.84 -6.56
CA THR A 55 -6.84 8.44 -7.25
C THR A 55 -6.92 8.13 -8.73
N HIS A 56 -5.83 7.67 -9.34
CA HIS A 56 -5.78 7.36 -10.77
C HIS A 56 -6.11 5.90 -11.07
N GLY A 57 -6.55 5.69 -12.31
CA GLY A 57 -6.91 4.36 -12.80
C GLY A 57 -8.40 4.05 -12.66
N SER A 58 -8.76 2.82 -12.96
CA SER A 58 -10.13 2.36 -12.87
C SER A 58 -10.48 2.03 -11.41
N GLN A 59 -11.37 2.83 -10.82
CA GLN A 59 -11.79 2.70 -9.42
C GLN A 59 -13.22 2.18 -9.32
N ILE A 60 -13.42 1.24 -8.41
CA ILE A 60 -14.74 0.71 -8.03
C ILE A 60 -15.26 1.47 -6.81
N VAL A 61 -14.42 1.65 -5.81
CA VAL A 61 -14.66 2.53 -4.66
C VAL A 61 -13.60 3.64 -4.72
N PRO A 62 -13.97 4.84 -5.17
CA PRO A 62 -12.99 5.89 -5.42
C PRO A 62 -12.53 6.57 -4.14
N LEU A 63 -11.22 6.88 -4.09
CA LEU A 63 -10.67 7.88 -3.20
C LEU A 63 -10.58 9.21 -3.97
N LYS A 64 -11.07 10.29 -3.37
CA LYS A 64 -11.08 11.60 -3.99
C LYS A 64 -9.85 12.41 -3.60
N ILE A 65 -9.37 13.24 -4.49
CA ILE A 65 -8.20 14.11 -4.24
C ILE A 65 -8.42 14.97 -3.00
N GLU A 66 -9.62 15.53 -2.85
CA GLU A 66 -9.98 16.39 -1.73
C GLU A 66 -9.86 15.67 -0.38
N ASP A 67 -10.14 14.36 -0.38
CA ASP A 67 -10.04 13.52 0.83
C ASP A 67 -8.58 13.22 1.23
N LEU A 68 -7.62 13.50 0.37
CA LEU A 68 -6.21 13.18 0.57
C LEU A 68 -5.32 14.43 0.78
N GLN A 69 -5.88 15.62 0.62
CA GLN A 69 -5.11 16.88 0.72
C GLN A 69 -4.51 17.12 2.11
N TYR A 70 -5.08 16.53 3.16
CA TYR A 70 -4.54 16.63 4.52
C TYR A 70 -3.11 16.11 4.64
N LEU A 71 -2.66 15.23 3.73
CA LEU A 71 -1.30 14.70 3.71
C LEU A 71 -0.24 15.80 3.65
N TYR A 72 -0.55 16.96 3.03
CA TYR A 72 0.38 18.07 2.97
C TYR A 72 0.60 18.78 4.32
N GLU A 73 -0.27 18.52 5.29
CA GLU A 73 -0.21 19.09 6.65
C GLU A 73 0.37 18.11 7.67
N GLU A 74 0.65 16.86 7.26
CA GLU A 74 1.17 15.83 8.13
C GLU A 74 2.69 15.93 8.30
N ASN A 75 3.18 15.63 9.51
CA ASN A 75 4.61 15.64 9.82
C ASN A 75 5.26 14.28 9.58
N VAL A 76 4.51 13.21 9.76
CA VAL A 76 4.96 11.85 9.59
C VAL A 76 4.05 11.14 8.60
N ILE A 77 4.61 10.63 7.53
CA ILE A 77 3.90 9.83 6.54
C ILE A 77 4.68 8.56 6.28
N GLU A 78 4.03 7.44 6.42
CA GLU A 78 4.59 6.12 6.16
C GLU A 78 3.78 5.42 5.08
N LYS A 79 4.42 5.11 3.97
CA LYS A 79 3.84 4.39 2.84
C LYS A 79 4.29 2.94 2.84
N ARG A 80 3.35 2.03 2.69
CA ARG A 80 3.58 0.58 2.61
C ARG A 80 2.85 0.01 1.41
N ARG A 81 3.53 -0.80 0.62
CA ARG A 81 2.96 -1.47 -0.55
C ARG A 81 3.25 -2.96 -0.48
N PHE A 82 2.22 -3.76 -0.64
CA PHE A 82 2.32 -5.20 -0.61
C PHE A 82 1.55 -5.83 -1.76
N CYS A 83 2.12 -6.87 -2.33
CA CYS A 83 1.48 -7.65 -3.37
C CYS A 83 1.48 -9.12 -2.96
N SER A 84 0.41 -9.83 -3.26
CA SER A 84 0.37 -11.26 -3.00
C SER A 84 1.34 -12.00 -3.91
N PHE A 85 2.03 -12.99 -3.35
CA PHE A 85 2.90 -13.89 -4.09
C PHE A 85 2.21 -15.22 -4.46
N ALA A 86 1.09 -15.50 -3.81
CA ALA A 86 0.35 -16.72 -4.07
C ALA A 86 -0.28 -16.67 -5.45
N ASP A 87 -0.07 -17.71 -6.23
CA ASP A 87 -0.78 -17.91 -7.48
C ASP A 87 -2.21 -18.43 -7.22
N ASN A 88 -2.48 -18.87 -5.99
CA ASN A 88 -3.79 -19.31 -5.56
C ASN A 88 -4.65 -18.09 -5.18
N LYS A 89 -5.76 -17.93 -5.90
CA LYS A 89 -6.71 -16.84 -5.70
C LYS A 89 -7.29 -16.81 -4.28
N ASP A 90 -7.55 -17.98 -3.71
CA ASP A 90 -8.24 -18.12 -2.42
C ASP A 90 -7.35 -17.77 -1.23
N GLU A 91 -6.02 -17.69 -1.43
CA GLU A 91 -5.04 -17.41 -0.39
C GLU A 91 -4.39 -16.04 -0.52
N ARG A 92 -4.71 -15.28 -1.56
CA ARG A 92 -3.99 -14.05 -1.88
C ARG A 92 -4.12 -12.97 -0.80
N MET A 93 -5.30 -12.78 -0.22
CA MET A 93 -5.51 -11.81 0.87
C MET A 93 -4.73 -12.23 2.12
N GLU A 94 -4.81 -13.48 2.51
CA GLU A 94 -4.07 -14.03 3.64
C GLU A 94 -2.55 -13.88 3.45
N SER A 95 -2.07 -14.13 2.24
CA SER A 95 -0.67 -13.95 1.88
C SER A 95 -0.21 -12.50 2.07
N VAL A 96 -0.99 -11.54 1.59
CA VAL A 96 -0.67 -10.09 1.75
C VAL A 96 -0.72 -9.67 3.22
N VAL A 97 -1.76 -10.04 3.94
CA VAL A 97 -1.92 -9.72 5.36
C VAL A 97 -0.77 -10.27 6.18
N ARG A 98 -0.36 -11.50 5.90
CA ARG A 98 0.81 -12.11 6.56
C ARG A 98 2.10 -11.33 6.34
N GLU A 99 2.34 -10.86 5.11
CA GLU A 99 3.51 -10.02 4.81
C GLU A 99 3.40 -8.64 5.47
N MET A 100 2.22 -8.06 5.49
CA MET A 100 1.98 -6.78 6.18
C MET A 100 2.27 -6.89 7.67
N LYS A 101 1.86 -7.97 8.32
CA LYS A 101 2.12 -8.21 9.75
C LYS A 101 3.60 -8.33 10.09
N LYS A 102 4.43 -8.84 9.18
CA LYS A 102 5.89 -8.90 9.38
C LYS A 102 6.56 -7.52 9.38
N HIS A 103 5.91 -6.54 8.80
CA HIS A 103 6.44 -5.18 8.61
C HIS A 103 5.52 -4.12 9.22
N GLU A 104 4.79 -4.47 10.28
CA GLU A 104 3.91 -3.52 10.96
C GLU A 104 4.67 -2.34 11.55
N PRO A 105 4.06 -1.15 11.58
CA PRO A 105 4.58 -0.03 12.35
C PRO A 105 4.71 -0.42 13.82
N VAL A 106 5.77 0.02 14.47
CA VAL A 106 6.03 -0.26 15.89
C VAL A 106 4.90 0.29 16.79
N ASP A 107 4.28 1.39 16.35
CA ASP A 107 3.23 2.07 17.10
C ASP A 107 2.04 2.45 16.21
N LYS A 108 1.24 1.45 15.84
CA LYS A 108 0.02 1.66 15.03
C LYS A 108 -0.97 2.61 15.68
N ASN A 109 -1.03 2.65 17.02
CA ASN A 109 -1.94 3.52 17.76
C ASN A 109 -1.60 5.00 17.64
N SER A 110 -0.39 5.36 17.24
CA SER A 110 0.04 6.75 17.13
C SER A 110 -0.45 7.45 15.85
N TYR A 111 -0.90 6.69 14.84
CA TYR A 111 -1.37 7.28 13.59
C TYR A 111 -2.79 7.82 13.71
N GLU A 112 -3.00 9.00 13.14
CA GLU A 112 -4.28 9.71 13.13
C GLU A 112 -5.10 9.42 11.87
N HIS A 113 -4.42 9.17 10.75
CA HIS A 113 -5.05 8.88 9.47
C HIS A 113 -4.46 7.63 8.83
N VAL A 114 -5.31 6.83 8.25
CA VAL A 114 -4.95 5.60 7.55
C VAL A 114 -5.69 5.54 6.21
N LEU A 115 -4.93 5.48 5.13
CA LEU A 115 -5.47 5.27 3.78
C LEU A 115 -5.13 3.87 3.30
N ILE A 116 -6.11 3.20 2.75
CA ILE A 116 -5.95 1.85 2.21
C ILE A 116 -6.43 1.84 0.77
N LEU A 117 -5.56 1.50 -0.17
CA LEU A 117 -5.92 1.21 -1.54
C LEU A 117 -5.77 -0.27 -1.81
N ILE A 118 -6.84 -0.92 -2.25
CA ILE A 118 -6.83 -2.31 -2.69
C ILE A 118 -6.96 -2.32 -4.20
N GLN A 119 -6.15 -3.13 -4.87
CA GLN A 119 -6.27 -3.34 -6.30
C GLN A 119 -6.30 -4.83 -6.63
N THR A 120 -7.17 -5.18 -7.57
CA THR A 120 -7.28 -6.52 -8.15
C THR A 120 -7.47 -6.40 -9.66
N SER A 121 -7.32 -7.47 -10.42
CA SER A 121 -7.70 -7.45 -11.82
C SER A 121 -9.22 -7.59 -11.98
N LYS A 122 -9.75 -7.21 -13.14
CA LYS A 122 -11.18 -7.39 -13.46
C LYS A 122 -11.57 -8.86 -13.53
N ASP A 123 -10.66 -9.71 -14.01
CA ASP A 123 -10.89 -11.14 -14.16
C ASP A 123 -10.86 -11.90 -12.83
N HIS A 124 -10.22 -11.30 -11.83
CA HIS A 124 -10.12 -11.82 -10.47
C HIS A 124 -10.52 -10.75 -9.46
N PRO A 125 -11.78 -10.34 -9.41
CA PRO A 125 -12.25 -9.28 -8.54
C PRO A 125 -12.10 -9.66 -7.06
N LEU A 126 -12.11 -8.63 -6.20
CA LEU A 126 -12.10 -8.82 -4.76
C LEU A 126 -13.36 -9.56 -4.31
N MET A 127 -13.17 -10.62 -3.53
CA MET A 127 -14.27 -11.44 -2.99
C MET A 127 -14.71 -10.91 -1.62
N MET A 128 -15.97 -11.11 -1.27
CA MET A 128 -16.48 -10.73 0.05
C MET A 128 -15.72 -11.41 1.19
N SER A 129 -15.31 -12.67 1.00
CA SER A 129 -14.48 -13.38 1.99
C SER A 129 -13.11 -12.73 2.18
N GLU A 130 -12.55 -12.13 1.15
CA GLU A 130 -11.27 -11.43 1.21
C GLU A 130 -11.39 -10.10 1.94
N LEU A 131 -12.54 -9.43 1.88
CA LEU A 131 -12.77 -8.20 2.64
C LEU A 131 -12.65 -8.39 4.15
N GLN A 132 -12.90 -9.58 4.65
CA GLN A 132 -12.70 -9.89 6.07
C GLN A 132 -11.23 -9.73 6.49
N GLY A 133 -10.30 -9.97 5.56
CA GLY A 133 -8.86 -9.73 5.81
C GLY A 133 -8.50 -8.27 6.05
N LEU A 134 -9.34 -7.33 5.61
CA LEU A 134 -9.14 -5.91 5.95
C LEU A 134 -9.22 -5.64 7.45
N ASN A 135 -10.04 -6.38 8.17
CA ASN A 135 -10.10 -6.24 9.62
C ASN A 135 -8.74 -6.52 10.26
N ASP A 136 -8.01 -7.51 9.73
CA ASP A 136 -6.66 -7.82 10.20
C ASP A 136 -5.65 -6.70 9.86
N VAL A 137 -5.86 -6.02 8.73
CA VAL A 137 -5.02 -4.88 8.32
C VAL A 137 -5.21 -3.69 9.26
N ILE A 138 -6.47 -3.39 9.61
CA ILE A 138 -6.81 -2.24 10.44
C ILE A 138 -6.68 -2.51 11.94
N GLU A 139 -6.55 -3.76 12.34
CA GLU A 139 -6.36 -4.14 13.73
C GLU A 139 -5.12 -3.47 14.33
N GLY A 140 -5.26 -2.93 15.52
CA GLY A 140 -4.19 -2.27 16.25
C GLY A 140 -4.01 -0.78 15.94
N PHE A 141 -4.72 -0.22 14.98
CA PHE A 141 -4.83 1.24 14.85
C PHE A 141 -5.75 1.81 15.94
N SER A 142 -5.52 3.08 16.27
CA SER A 142 -6.37 3.77 17.25
C SER A 142 -7.84 3.75 16.81
N PRO A 143 -8.79 3.50 17.72
CA PRO A 143 -10.21 3.67 17.42
C PRO A 143 -10.60 5.09 17.00
N LYS A 144 -9.74 6.07 17.27
CA LYS A 144 -9.91 7.47 16.87
C LYS A 144 -9.27 7.78 15.50
N ALA A 145 -8.49 6.85 14.96
CA ALA A 145 -7.88 7.05 13.65
C ALA A 145 -8.95 7.12 12.56
N GLU A 146 -8.81 8.09 11.67
CA GLU A 146 -9.65 8.18 10.49
C GLU A 146 -9.15 7.21 9.43
N ILE A 147 -9.94 6.18 9.15
CA ILE A 147 -9.60 5.16 8.16
C ILE A 147 -10.44 5.37 6.90
N ARG A 148 -9.78 5.53 5.76
CA ARG A 148 -10.40 5.61 4.45
C ARG A 148 -9.84 4.53 3.55
N TRP A 149 -10.69 3.94 2.72
CA TRP A 149 -10.23 2.92 1.80
C TRP A 149 -10.85 3.06 0.41
N GLY A 150 -10.12 2.62 -0.59
CA GLY A 150 -10.54 2.58 -1.96
C GLY A 150 -10.29 1.21 -2.59
N LEU A 151 -11.04 0.91 -3.63
CA LEU A 151 -10.89 -0.30 -4.43
C LEU A 151 -10.73 0.07 -5.90
N GLY A 152 -9.66 -0.37 -6.49
CA GLY A 152 -9.36 -0.17 -7.90
C GLY A 152 -9.12 -1.48 -8.66
N THR A 153 -9.09 -1.36 -9.99
CA THR A 153 -8.72 -2.47 -10.87
C THR A 153 -7.41 -2.19 -11.57
N ASN A 154 -6.60 -3.22 -11.71
CA ASN A 154 -5.34 -3.15 -12.42
C ASN A 154 -5.10 -4.47 -13.18
N VAL A 155 -5.04 -4.38 -14.49
CA VAL A 155 -4.94 -5.54 -15.40
C VAL A 155 -3.63 -6.32 -15.22
N ASP A 156 -2.58 -5.64 -14.80
CA ASP A 156 -1.26 -6.26 -14.63
C ASP A 156 -1.17 -7.16 -13.38
N LEU A 157 -2.16 -7.12 -12.52
CA LEU A 157 -2.18 -7.96 -11.30
C LEU A 157 -2.52 -9.43 -11.58
N TRP A 158 -3.21 -9.71 -12.69
CA TRP A 158 -3.71 -11.05 -12.97
C TRP A 158 -4.56 -11.57 -11.81
N ASN A 159 -4.14 -12.67 -11.19
CA ASN A 159 -4.80 -13.24 -10.02
C ASN A 159 -4.29 -12.70 -8.67
N ARG A 160 -3.36 -11.75 -8.69
CA ARG A 160 -2.77 -11.16 -7.48
C ARG A 160 -3.65 -10.09 -6.89
N LEU A 161 -3.39 -9.79 -5.62
CA LEU A 161 -3.98 -8.71 -4.88
C LEU A 161 -2.87 -7.75 -4.42
N PHE A 162 -3.10 -6.47 -4.60
CA PHE A 162 -2.21 -5.40 -4.16
C PHE A 162 -2.90 -4.56 -3.10
N ILE A 163 -2.16 -4.23 -2.04
CA ILE A 163 -2.59 -3.29 -1.00
C ILE A 163 -1.53 -2.21 -0.85
N MET A 164 -1.96 -0.96 -0.89
CA MET A 164 -1.16 0.19 -0.48
C MET A 164 -1.78 0.79 0.78
N LEU A 165 -0.95 0.92 1.81
CA LEU A 165 -1.31 1.48 3.10
C LEU A 165 -0.49 2.75 3.32
N VAL A 166 -1.16 3.86 3.62
CA VAL A 166 -0.51 5.11 4.01
C VAL A 166 -1.00 5.51 5.38
N CYS A 167 -0.07 5.56 6.32
CA CYS A 167 -0.33 5.95 7.70
C CYS A 167 0.31 7.31 7.95
N SER A 168 -0.41 8.23 8.57
CA SER A 168 0.10 9.56 8.84
C SER A 168 -0.36 10.13 10.16
N LYS A 169 0.39 11.11 10.64
CA LYS A 169 0.10 11.91 11.83
C LYS A 169 0.80 13.26 11.80
N LYS A 170 0.25 14.19 12.56
CA LYS A 170 0.87 15.50 12.84
C LYS A 170 2.07 15.43 13.76
#